data_871cd375a4d56951b772c18106528561
#
_entry.id   871cd375a4d56951b772c18106528561
#
_cell.length_a   1.000
_cell.length_b   1.000
_cell.length_c   1.000
_cell.angle_alpha   90.00
_cell.angle_beta   90.00
_cell.angle_gamma   90.00
#
_symmetry.space_group_name_H-M   'P 1'
#
loop_
_entity.id
_entity.type
_entity.pdbx_description
1 polymer ?
#
loop_
_entity_poly.entity_id
_entity_poly.type
_entity_poly.pdbx_seq_one_letter_code
_entity_poly.pdbx_strand_id
1 'polypeptide(L)'
;MLFEIDKKPISAFAAIDDSGGRLTYGELVELGKTLSASLPKRELVFCLCENKVGSLAGFVALYDNKDVCLLINAAIDRELLDNLRETYHPSYFWMPENKMADFGFEAILKYKDYVLCKTGDKAPEMHPELSLLMTTSGTTGSPKLVRHKYGNVENNARNVAKAFGWTPDERGIIDLPMQYTMGLNVICSHLQAGATVLLVAANLMNPKYWQFIKEQKGTNFTGVPFSYEILNRLRFFRMDLPYLTTMAEGGGKLSDTLFSAFANYAEEKGKRFFATFGTTETTARLAYLSPEKAAQKTGSIGKAIPEGNLYLVDENGNKINEPNVEGELIYEGPNVTMGYATSIEDLTKGDEFCGVYHTGDIAKMDEDGCFYIVGRMKRFLKLFGLRVSLDQSERIISEHYNIECACTGDDSKMRIYITKEELKDEVKKLISEKTGLISTLFEVNCIEAIPRFESGKINYKQLN
;
A
#
# COMPACT_ATOMS: atom_id res chain seq x y z
N MET A 1 21.67 10.47 8.35
CA MET A 1 20.22 10.58 8.51
C MET A 1 19.48 9.74 7.48
N LEU A 2 18.27 9.33 7.79
CA LEU A 2 17.38 8.63 6.85
C LEU A 2 17.28 9.41 5.53
N PHE A 3 17.35 8.72 4.39
CA PHE A 3 17.31 9.28 3.03
C PHE A 3 18.33 10.40 2.75
N GLU A 4 19.42 10.47 3.52
CA GLU A 4 20.42 11.54 3.44
C GLU A 4 19.79 12.95 3.53
N ILE A 5 18.76 13.08 4.40
CA ILE A 5 18.00 14.33 4.59
C ILE A 5 18.93 15.49 4.97
N ASP A 6 19.97 15.23 5.74
CA ASP A 6 21.01 16.19 6.14
C ASP A 6 21.88 16.71 4.98
N LYS A 7 21.84 16.06 3.83
CA LYS A 7 22.51 16.49 2.60
C LYS A 7 21.61 17.27 1.64
N LYS A 8 20.31 17.36 1.94
CA LYS A 8 19.35 18.10 1.10
C LYS A 8 19.43 19.60 1.43
N PRO A 9 19.01 20.50 0.48
CA PRO A 9 18.95 21.93 0.75
C PRO A 9 18.01 22.21 1.93
N ILE A 10 18.53 22.84 2.98
CA ILE A 10 17.82 23.05 4.26
C ILE A 10 16.53 23.89 4.11
N SER A 11 16.48 24.81 3.14
CA SER A 11 15.33 25.65 2.85
C SER A 11 14.29 25.02 1.91
N ALA A 12 14.61 23.89 1.27
CA ALA A 12 13.69 23.19 0.40
C ALA A 12 12.58 22.51 1.24
N PHE A 13 11.36 22.50 0.70
CA PHE A 13 10.25 21.83 1.37
C PHE A 13 10.35 20.31 1.21
N ALA A 14 10.36 19.60 2.33
CA ALA A 14 10.18 18.15 2.39
C ALA A 14 8.70 17.78 2.24
N ALA A 15 7.80 18.56 2.88
CA ALA A 15 6.36 18.33 2.79
C ALA A 15 5.54 19.61 2.94
N ILE A 16 4.35 19.59 2.36
CA ILE A 16 3.30 20.59 2.52
C ILE A 16 1.98 19.82 2.68
N ASP A 17 1.12 20.18 3.65
CA ASP A 17 -0.19 19.57 3.79
C ASP A 17 -1.33 20.52 3.38
N ASP A 18 -2.52 19.95 3.13
CA ASP A 18 -3.71 20.69 2.69
C ASP A 18 -4.39 21.50 3.81
N SER A 19 -3.90 21.41 5.05
CA SER A 19 -4.28 22.29 6.17
C SER A 19 -3.40 23.55 6.27
N GLY A 20 -2.38 23.68 5.40
CA GLY A 20 -1.44 24.79 5.36
C GLY A 20 -0.14 24.54 6.10
N GLY A 21 0.07 23.34 6.65
CA GLY A 21 1.32 22.93 7.28
C GLY A 21 2.45 22.87 6.25
N ARG A 22 3.64 23.29 6.66
CA ARG A 22 4.87 23.24 5.83
C ARG A 22 6.01 22.68 6.65
N LEU A 23 6.87 21.92 6.00
CA LEU A 23 8.01 21.25 6.61
C LEU A 23 9.20 21.32 5.65
N THR A 24 10.28 21.94 6.07
CA THR A 24 11.53 21.97 5.30
C THR A 24 12.44 20.79 5.68
N TYR A 25 13.43 20.50 4.83
CA TYR A 25 14.46 19.51 5.17
C TYR A 25 15.28 19.95 6.38
N GLY A 26 15.52 21.25 6.55
CA GLY A 26 16.18 21.80 7.74
C GLY A 26 15.40 21.56 9.03
N GLU A 27 14.08 21.76 9.02
CA GLU A 27 13.20 21.47 10.16
C GLU A 27 13.21 19.98 10.54
N LEU A 28 13.27 19.07 9.55
CA LEU A 28 13.42 17.62 9.82
C LEU A 28 14.73 17.31 10.53
N VAL A 29 15.85 17.92 10.11
CA VAL A 29 17.16 17.74 10.76
C VAL A 29 17.11 18.24 12.20
N GLU A 30 16.55 19.41 12.45
CA GLU A 30 16.45 19.99 13.80
C GLU A 30 15.53 19.16 14.74
N LEU A 31 14.40 18.67 14.22
CA LEU A 31 13.53 17.78 15.00
C LEU A 31 14.26 16.47 15.35
N GLY A 32 15.00 15.88 14.41
CA GLY A 32 15.80 14.68 14.65
C GLY A 32 16.82 14.89 15.78
N LYS A 33 17.53 16.03 15.82
CA LYS A 33 18.45 16.39 16.91
C LYS A 33 17.73 16.54 18.25
N THR A 34 16.57 17.21 18.24
CA THR A 34 15.76 17.44 19.45
C THR A 34 15.25 16.13 20.03
N LEU A 35 14.74 15.22 19.18
CA LEU A 35 14.29 13.91 19.62
C LEU A 35 15.44 13.05 20.15
N SER A 36 16.59 13.03 19.46
CA SER A 36 17.78 12.29 19.93
C SER A 36 18.34 12.79 21.27
N ALA A 37 18.11 14.04 21.62
CA ALA A 37 18.48 14.59 22.92
C ALA A 37 17.44 14.29 24.03
N SER A 38 16.18 14.01 23.64
CA SER A 38 15.05 13.87 24.58
C SER A 38 14.68 12.41 24.85
N LEU A 39 15.04 11.48 23.94
CA LEU A 39 14.68 10.07 24.01
C LEU A 39 15.91 9.17 24.09
N PRO A 40 15.85 8.09 24.88
CA PRO A 40 16.74 6.94 24.69
C PRO A 40 16.59 6.41 23.26
N LYS A 41 17.55 5.61 22.82
CA LYS A 41 17.41 4.89 21.53
C LYS A 41 16.71 3.56 21.73
N ARG A 42 16.07 3.08 20.67
CA ARG A 42 15.41 1.75 20.65
C ARG A 42 14.15 1.69 21.49
N GLU A 43 13.41 2.76 21.52
CA GLU A 43 12.07 2.78 22.10
C GLU A 43 11.03 2.22 21.10
N LEU A 44 9.97 1.59 21.61
CA LEU A 44 8.80 1.25 20.79
C LEU A 44 7.81 2.42 20.83
N VAL A 45 7.58 3.03 19.68
CA VAL A 45 6.71 4.21 19.55
C VAL A 45 5.51 3.90 18.67
N PHE A 46 4.31 4.08 19.21
CA PHE A 46 3.08 4.05 18.41
C PHE A 46 2.86 5.41 17.77
N CYS A 47 2.86 5.46 16.45
CA CYS A 47 2.65 6.67 15.66
C CYS A 47 1.22 6.70 15.14
N LEU A 48 0.35 7.53 15.72
CA LEU A 48 -1.00 7.76 15.23
C LEU A 48 -0.96 8.72 14.04
N CYS A 49 -1.09 8.16 12.84
CA CYS A 49 -0.81 8.85 11.59
C CYS A 49 -2.04 9.55 11.01
N GLU A 50 -1.83 10.76 10.54
CA GLU A 50 -2.67 11.51 9.62
C GLU A 50 -1.79 11.97 8.44
N ASN A 51 -2.40 12.32 7.31
CA ASN A 51 -1.65 12.92 6.18
C ASN A 51 -1.32 14.39 6.49
N LYS A 52 -0.46 14.62 7.49
CA LYS A 52 -0.02 15.93 7.96
C LYS A 52 1.47 16.00 8.17
N VAL A 53 2.02 17.20 8.08
CA VAL A 53 3.47 17.43 8.24
C VAL A 53 3.98 17.04 9.63
N GLY A 54 3.18 17.21 10.70
CA GLY A 54 3.56 16.79 12.05
C GLY A 54 3.70 15.27 12.18
N SER A 55 2.80 14.51 11.54
CA SER A 55 2.87 13.05 11.48
C SER A 55 4.14 12.57 10.80
N LEU A 56 4.40 13.09 9.60
CA LEU A 56 5.58 12.74 8.82
C LEU A 56 6.88 13.10 9.54
N ALA A 57 6.95 14.29 10.11
CA ALA A 57 8.14 14.78 10.79
C ALA A 57 8.54 13.86 11.97
N GLY A 58 7.56 13.46 12.78
CA GLY A 58 7.81 12.54 13.90
C GLY A 58 8.27 11.17 13.43
N PHE A 59 7.61 10.57 12.43
CA PHE A 59 8.05 9.29 11.87
C PHE A 59 9.51 9.33 11.41
N VAL A 60 9.88 10.33 10.62
CA VAL A 60 11.25 10.46 10.10
C VAL A 60 12.25 10.62 11.23
N ALA A 61 11.96 11.49 12.20
CA ALA A 61 12.87 11.77 13.31
C ALA A 61 13.03 10.58 14.26
N LEU A 62 11.96 9.87 14.60
CA LEU A 62 11.97 8.66 15.43
C LEU A 62 12.72 7.51 14.75
N TYR A 63 12.43 7.26 13.47
CA TYR A 63 13.11 6.23 12.71
C TYR A 63 14.62 6.51 12.61
N ASP A 64 15.02 7.76 12.40
CA ASP A 64 16.43 8.17 12.38
C ASP A 64 17.11 8.03 13.75
N ASN A 65 16.37 8.26 14.85
CA ASN A 65 16.84 8.02 16.23
C ASN A 65 17.01 6.52 16.56
N LYS A 66 16.63 5.63 15.64
CA LYS A 66 16.65 4.17 15.81
C LYS A 66 15.54 3.64 16.72
N ASP A 67 14.46 4.38 16.89
CA ASP A 67 13.26 3.88 17.52
C ASP A 67 12.49 2.96 16.56
N VAL A 68 11.72 2.04 17.12
CA VAL A 68 10.84 1.15 16.35
C VAL A 68 9.45 1.78 16.31
N CYS A 69 9.04 2.23 15.13
CA CYS A 69 7.72 2.83 14.95
C CYS A 69 6.68 1.77 14.58
N LEU A 70 5.50 1.81 15.20
CA LEU A 70 4.30 1.18 14.67
C LEU A 70 3.39 2.27 14.09
N LEU A 71 3.19 2.26 12.77
CA LEU A 71 2.33 3.23 12.10
C LEU A 71 0.87 2.78 12.15
N ILE A 72 0.00 3.59 12.71
CA ILE A 72 -1.41 3.31 12.99
C ILE A 72 -2.26 4.49 12.49
N ASN A 73 -3.44 4.23 11.94
CA ASN A 73 -4.40 5.29 11.63
C ASN A 73 -4.79 6.05 12.90
N ALA A 74 -4.70 7.37 12.91
CA ALA A 74 -5.14 8.18 14.05
C ALA A 74 -6.64 8.02 14.34
N ALA A 75 -7.45 7.57 13.39
CA ALA A 75 -8.87 7.27 13.55
C ALA A 75 -9.15 5.78 13.90
N ILE A 76 -8.12 5.02 14.28
CA ILE A 76 -8.29 3.61 14.70
C ILE A 76 -9.33 3.50 15.81
N ASP A 77 -10.11 2.42 15.78
CA ASP A 77 -11.04 2.08 16.86
C ASP A 77 -10.31 1.96 18.21
N ARG A 78 -10.94 2.46 19.28
CA ARG A 78 -10.31 2.53 20.59
C ARG A 78 -9.97 1.15 21.16
N GLU A 79 -10.86 0.18 21.02
CA GLU A 79 -10.65 -1.17 21.53
C GLU A 79 -9.48 -1.83 20.81
N LEU A 80 -9.39 -1.66 19.48
CA LEU A 80 -8.26 -2.17 18.70
C LEU A 80 -6.93 -1.53 19.12
N LEU A 81 -6.92 -0.24 19.39
CA LEU A 81 -5.71 0.45 19.85
C LEU A 81 -5.30 0.00 21.25
N ASP A 82 -6.25 -0.17 22.17
CA ASP A 82 -5.99 -0.65 23.52
C ASP A 82 -5.47 -2.11 23.48
N ASN A 83 -6.03 -2.98 22.64
CA ASN A 83 -5.53 -4.34 22.42
C ASN A 83 -4.08 -4.36 21.89
N LEU A 84 -3.74 -3.46 20.93
CA LEU A 84 -2.36 -3.31 20.45
C LEU A 84 -1.42 -2.87 21.57
N ARG A 85 -1.84 -1.89 22.37
CA ARG A 85 -1.08 -1.35 23.49
C ARG A 85 -0.83 -2.42 24.56
N GLU A 86 -1.85 -3.20 24.91
CA GLU A 86 -1.75 -4.30 25.88
C GLU A 86 -0.89 -5.45 25.36
N THR A 87 -0.84 -5.66 24.04
CA THR A 87 -0.02 -6.71 23.43
C THR A 87 1.45 -6.33 23.35
N TYR A 88 1.76 -5.07 23.01
CA TYR A 88 3.13 -4.68 22.63
C TYR A 88 3.79 -3.70 23.59
N HIS A 89 3.07 -3.12 24.57
CA HIS A 89 3.58 -2.21 25.61
C HIS A 89 4.50 -1.09 25.05
N PRO A 90 3.98 -0.19 24.16
CA PRO A 90 4.80 0.90 23.64
C PRO A 90 5.21 1.86 24.76
N SER A 91 6.45 2.27 24.79
CA SER A 91 6.98 3.23 25.76
C SER A 91 6.57 4.67 25.45
N TYR A 92 6.25 4.96 24.18
CA TYR A 92 5.82 6.29 23.75
C TYR A 92 4.73 6.22 22.68
N PHE A 93 3.97 7.36 22.60
CA PHE A 93 3.09 7.66 21.48
C PHE A 93 3.54 8.96 20.82
N TRP A 94 3.57 8.95 19.47
CA TRP A 94 3.59 10.14 18.65
C TRP A 94 2.20 10.33 18.05
N MET A 95 1.47 11.36 18.46
CA MET A 95 0.05 11.48 18.12
C MET A 95 -0.39 12.93 17.91
N PRO A 96 -1.53 13.18 17.22
CA PRO A 96 -2.16 14.50 17.19
C PRO A 96 -2.45 15.02 18.60
N GLU A 97 -2.13 16.30 18.86
CA GLU A 97 -2.30 16.93 20.18
C GLU A 97 -3.74 16.83 20.70
N ASN A 98 -4.74 16.95 19.84
CA ASN A 98 -6.14 16.87 20.20
C ASN A 98 -6.58 15.49 20.71
N LYS A 99 -5.78 14.43 20.49
CA LYS A 99 -6.03 13.08 21.00
C LYS A 99 -5.38 12.79 22.35
N MET A 100 -4.48 13.65 22.81
CA MET A 100 -3.74 13.43 24.07
C MET A 100 -4.69 13.30 25.28
N ALA A 101 -5.76 14.05 25.32
CA ALA A 101 -6.72 14.03 26.42
C ALA A 101 -7.38 12.65 26.62
N ASP A 102 -7.49 11.85 25.55
CA ASP A 102 -8.12 10.52 25.60
C ASP A 102 -7.28 9.48 26.36
N PHE A 103 -5.99 9.78 26.62
CA PHE A 103 -5.03 8.80 27.16
C PHE A 103 -4.49 9.16 28.54
N GLY A 104 -4.52 10.41 28.93
CA GLY A 104 -3.94 10.87 30.21
C GLY A 104 -2.40 10.72 30.27
N PHE A 105 -1.71 10.67 29.12
CA PHE A 105 -0.26 10.52 29.04
C PHE A 105 0.47 11.86 29.32
N GLU A 106 1.71 11.76 29.73
CA GLU A 106 2.60 12.91 29.90
C GLU A 106 3.22 13.32 28.56
N ALA A 107 2.97 14.55 28.12
CA ALA A 107 3.62 15.12 26.93
C ALA A 107 5.03 15.57 27.27
N ILE A 108 6.02 15.08 26.52
CA ILE A 108 7.45 15.43 26.71
C ILE A 108 8.01 16.32 25.60
N LEU A 109 7.40 16.31 24.43
CA LEU A 109 7.78 17.14 23.28
C LEU A 109 6.55 17.47 22.45
N LYS A 110 6.44 18.73 22.02
CA LYS A 110 5.44 19.18 21.05
C LYS A 110 6.11 19.66 19.78
N TYR A 111 5.59 19.24 18.65
CA TYR A 111 6.01 19.73 17.34
C TYR A 111 4.80 19.92 16.42
N LYS A 112 4.56 21.16 16.00
CA LYS A 112 3.36 21.57 15.24
C LYS A 112 2.07 21.13 15.97
N ASP A 113 1.25 20.33 15.33
CA ASP A 113 -0.02 19.80 15.86
C ASP A 113 0.13 18.38 16.44
N TYR A 114 1.36 17.90 16.66
CA TYR A 114 1.70 16.59 17.20
C TYR A 114 2.44 16.70 18.54
N VAL A 115 2.28 15.66 19.35
CA VAL A 115 2.96 15.53 20.64
C VAL A 115 3.59 14.15 20.78
N LEU A 116 4.76 14.10 21.41
CA LEU A 116 5.37 12.87 21.92
C LEU A 116 4.96 12.70 23.36
N CYS A 117 4.30 11.60 23.66
CA CYS A 117 3.81 11.29 25.00
C CYS A 117 4.46 10.03 25.54
N LYS A 118 4.77 10.04 26.84
CA LYS A 118 5.27 8.86 27.57
C LYS A 118 4.11 8.06 28.13
N THR A 119 4.12 6.74 27.94
CA THR A 119 3.06 5.84 28.42
C THR A 119 3.25 5.41 29.88
N GLY A 120 4.50 5.36 30.36
CA GLY A 120 4.90 4.75 31.63
C GLY A 120 5.38 3.31 31.49
N ASP A 121 5.13 2.66 30.36
CA ASP A 121 5.66 1.33 30.06
C ASP A 121 7.16 1.41 29.72
N LYS A 122 7.89 0.32 29.95
CA LYS A 122 9.27 0.16 29.49
C LYS A 122 9.26 -0.38 28.08
N ALA A 123 10.24 0.05 27.25
CA ALA A 123 10.44 -0.52 25.94
C ALA A 123 10.61 -2.05 26.03
N PRO A 124 9.89 -2.83 25.20
CA PRO A 124 10.09 -4.27 25.15
C PRO A 124 11.45 -4.63 24.57
N GLU A 125 11.87 -5.87 24.82
CA GLU A 125 13.02 -6.42 24.10
C GLU A 125 12.68 -6.57 22.62
N MET A 126 13.59 -6.10 21.75
CA MET A 126 13.40 -6.11 20.31
C MET A 126 14.66 -6.54 19.58
N HIS A 127 14.50 -7.29 18.49
CA HIS A 127 15.64 -7.68 17.65
C HIS A 127 16.40 -6.42 17.19
N PRO A 128 17.76 -6.43 17.24
CA PRO A 128 18.58 -5.24 16.94
C PRO A 128 18.30 -4.61 15.56
N GLU A 129 17.94 -5.42 14.59
CA GLU A 129 17.62 -4.94 13.23
C GLU A 129 16.18 -4.49 13.03
N LEU A 130 15.26 -4.76 13.97
CA LEU A 130 13.87 -4.32 13.85
C LEU A 130 13.78 -2.80 13.81
N SER A 131 13.13 -2.24 12.80
CA SER A 131 13.07 -0.79 12.58
C SER A 131 11.65 -0.22 12.50
N LEU A 132 10.73 -1.01 11.96
CA LEU A 132 9.37 -0.55 11.69
C LEU A 132 8.40 -1.72 11.78
N LEU A 133 7.22 -1.45 12.32
CA LEU A 133 6.08 -2.36 12.34
C LEU A 133 4.95 -1.75 11.53
N MET A 134 4.30 -2.57 10.70
CA MET A 134 3.14 -2.14 9.93
C MET A 134 2.04 -3.20 9.98
N THR A 135 0.80 -2.73 10.00
CA THR A 135 -0.37 -3.63 9.91
C THR A 135 -0.56 -4.13 8.49
N THR A 136 -1.09 -5.35 8.32
CA THR A 136 -1.54 -5.83 7.02
C THR A 136 -2.99 -5.39 6.77
N SER A 137 -3.31 -5.08 5.51
CA SER A 137 -4.69 -4.79 5.10
C SER A 137 -5.54 -6.07 5.17
N GLY A 138 -6.31 -6.25 6.22
CA GLY A 138 -7.22 -7.40 6.32
C GLY A 138 -7.31 -8.05 7.70
N THR A 139 -6.64 -7.52 8.70
CA THR A 139 -6.68 -8.03 10.06
C THR A 139 -7.64 -7.22 10.93
N THR A 140 -8.88 -7.68 11.00
CA THR A 140 -9.80 -7.30 12.06
C THR A 140 -9.67 -8.33 13.17
N GLY A 141 -9.19 -7.92 14.34
CA GLY A 141 -9.33 -8.70 15.59
C GLY A 141 -8.04 -9.13 16.29
N SER A 142 -6.94 -9.38 15.60
CA SER A 142 -5.60 -9.49 16.20
C SER A 142 -4.62 -9.06 15.12
N PRO A 143 -4.01 -7.90 15.25
CA PRO A 143 -3.22 -7.35 14.16
C PRO A 143 -1.91 -8.10 14.04
N LYS A 144 -1.83 -8.91 13.01
CA LYS A 144 -0.58 -9.46 12.53
C LYS A 144 0.26 -8.30 11.98
N LEU A 145 1.33 -7.95 12.66
CA LEU A 145 2.24 -6.91 12.25
C LEU A 145 3.33 -7.50 11.35
N VAL A 146 3.74 -6.75 10.33
CA VAL A 146 4.92 -7.05 9.53
C VAL A 146 6.12 -6.35 10.14
N ARG A 147 7.19 -7.12 10.37
CA ARG A 147 8.44 -6.68 10.99
C ARG A 147 9.45 -6.26 9.91
N HIS A 148 9.74 -4.97 9.81
CA HIS A 148 10.74 -4.43 8.89
C HIS A 148 12.09 -4.27 9.57
N LYS A 149 13.18 -4.57 8.89
CA LYS A 149 14.53 -4.29 9.35
C LYS A 149 15.09 -2.99 8.78
N TYR A 150 16.10 -2.44 9.43
CA TYR A 150 16.84 -1.33 8.85
C TYR A 150 17.35 -1.68 7.46
N GLY A 151 17.27 -0.73 6.55
CA GLY A 151 17.56 -0.91 5.14
C GLY A 151 16.37 -1.30 4.27
N ASN A 152 15.30 -1.91 4.79
CA ASN A 152 14.14 -2.25 3.96
C ASN A 152 13.49 -1.01 3.34
N VAL A 153 13.16 -0.01 4.18
CA VAL A 153 12.51 1.23 3.75
C VAL A 153 13.44 2.04 2.83
N GLU A 154 14.71 2.16 3.21
CA GLU A 154 15.73 2.90 2.47
C GLU A 154 16.00 2.29 1.10
N ASN A 155 16.16 0.97 1.03
CA ASN A 155 16.39 0.26 -0.24
C ASN A 155 15.17 0.39 -1.16
N ASN A 156 13.97 0.18 -0.63
CA ASN A 156 12.75 0.30 -1.44
C ASN A 156 12.57 1.74 -1.94
N ALA A 157 12.76 2.75 -1.07
CA ALA A 157 12.68 4.16 -1.45
C ALA A 157 13.66 4.53 -2.57
N ARG A 158 14.93 4.11 -2.44
CA ARG A 158 15.97 4.35 -3.44
C ARG A 158 15.65 3.66 -4.77
N ASN A 159 15.24 2.40 -4.72
CA ASN A 159 14.96 1.61 -5.92
C ASN A 159 13.71 2.11 -6.65
N VAL A 160 12.69 2.53 -5.92
CA VAL A 160 11.50 3.15 -6.51
C VAL A 160 11.83 4.53 -7.09
N ALA A 161 12.57 5.39 -6.37
CA ALA A 161 13.00 6.67 -6.89
C ALA A 161 13.80 6.52 -8.20
N LYS A 162 14.69 5.52 -8.29
CA LYS A 162 15.45 5.19 -9.50
C LYS A 162 14.55 4.69 -10.63
N ALA A 163 13.63 3.76 -10.35
CA ALA A 163 12.73 3.17 -11.34
C ALA A 163 11.78 4.20 -11.96
N PHE A 164 11.29 5.15 -11.14
CA PHE A 164 10.38 6.19 -11.59
C PHE A 164 11.11 7.46 -12.09
N GLY A 165 12.42 7.54 -11.88
CA GLY A 165 13.21 8.71 -12.26
C GLY A 165 12.84 9.96 -11.47
N TRP A 166 12.55 9.82 -10.16
CA TRP A 166 12.22 10.95 -9.30
C TRP A 166 13.41 11.90 -9.17
N THR A 167 13.14 13.17 -9.27
CA THR A 167 14.10 14.28 -9.11
C THR A 167 13.67 15.20 -7.97
N PRO A 168 14.53 16.13 -7.51
CA PRO A 168 14.15 17.12 -6.50
C PRO A 168 13.01 18.06 -6.93
N ASP A 169 12.72 18.17 -8.23
CA ASP A 169 11.66 19.01 -8.77
C ASP A 169 10.26 18.38 -8.65
N GLU A 170 10.19 17.09 -8.27
CA GLU A 170 8.91 16.42 -8.10
C GLU A 170 8.12 16.97 -6.91
N ARG A 171 6.81 16.95 -7.07
CA ARG A 171 5.82 17.32 -6.06
C ARG A 171 4.77 16.22 -5.98
N GLY A 172 5.08 15.19 -5.18
CA GLY A 172 4.28 13.96 -5.09
C GLY A 172 2.98 14.17 -4.33
N ILE A 173 1.86 13.84 -4.94
CA ILE A 173 0.53 13.91 -4.32
C ILE A 173 0.29 12.65 -3.50
N ILE A 174 0.05 12.81 -2.20
CA ILE A 174 -0.13 11.73 -1.23
C ILE A 174 -1.51 11.86 -0.59
N ASP A 175 -2.49 11.22 -1.17
CA ASP A 175 -3.83 11.02 -0.60
C ASP A 175 -4.01 9.61 0.01
N LEU A 176 -3.07 8.70 -0.29
CA LEU A 176 -3.00 7.41 0.37
C LEU A 176 -2.51 7.57 1.81
N PRO A 177 -3.14 6.89 2.79
CA PRO A 177 -2.73 6.99 4.18
C PRO A 177 -1.27 6.55 4.40
N MET A 178 -0.49 7.36 5.14
CA MET A 178 0.92 7.10 5.37
C MET A 178 1.20 5.84 6.22
N GLN A 179 0.24 5.35 6.98
CA GLN A 179 0.35 4.09 7.72
C GLN A 179 0.17 2.85 6.84
N TYR A 180 -0.19 3.01 5.57
CA TYR A 180 -0.18 1.93 4.58
C TYR A 180 1.10 1.96 3.76
N THR A 181 1.63 0.78 3.44
CA THR A 181 2.91 0.65 2.75
C THR A 181 3.01 1.43 1.46
N MET A 182 1.93 1.52 0.66
CA MET A 182 1.95 2.28 -0.57
C MET A 182 2.07 3.78 -0.32
N GLY A 183 1.29 4.34 0.60
CA GLY A 183 1.38 5.75 0.99
C GLY A 183 2.76 6.08 1.55
N LEU A 184 3.26 5.26 2.48
CA LEU A 184 4.59 5.41 3.04
C LEU A 184 5.69 5.33 1.96
N ASN A 185 5.57 4.41 1.02
CA ASN A 185 6.56 4.26 -0.05
C ASN A 185 6.63 5.49 -0.97
N VAL A 186 5.47 6.07 -1.34
CA VAL A 186 5.47 7.30 -2.15
C VAL A 186 6.16 8.43 -1.38
N ILE A 187 5.85 8.60 -0.08
CA ILE A 187 6.54 9.55 0.79
C ILE A 187 8.06 9.31 0.78
N CYS A 188 8.47 8.11 1.14
CA CYS A 188 9.89 7.76 1.31
C CYS A 188 10.70 7.90 0.01
N SER A 189 10.13 7.49 -1.13
CA SER A 189 10.81 7.61 -2.44
C SER A 189 10.98 9.07 -2.88
N HIS A 190 10.05 9.95 -2.54
CA HIS A 190 10.18 11.39 -2.80
C HIS A 190 11.20 12.05 -1.87
N LEU A 191 11.18 11.74 -0.57
CA LEU A 191 12.19 12.23 0.37
C LEU A 191 13.60 11.75 -0.03
N GLN A 192 13.73 10.50 -0.50
CA GLN A 192 14.99 9.97 -1.04
C GLN A 192 15.49 10.81 -2.22
N ALA A 193 14.61 11.23 -3.12
CA ALA A 193 14.95 12.08 -4.25
C ALA A 193 15.22 13.55 -3.87
N GLY A 194 14.90 14.00 -2.65
CA GLY A 194 14.96 15.41 -2.26
C GLY A 194 13.77 16.23 -2.75
N ALA A 195 12.67 15.58 -3.11
CA ALA A 195 11.46 16.16 -3.65
C ALA A 195 10.50 16.66 -2.54
N THR A 196 9.43 17.34 -2.92
CA THR A 196 8.38 17.77 -1.99
C THR A 196 7.21 16.79 -1.98
N VAL A 197 6.74 16.42 -0.80
CA VAL A 197 5.54 15.59 -0.59
C VAL A 197 4.33 16.51 -0.34
N LEU A 198 3.26 16.35 -1.08
CA LEU A 198 1.99 17.06 -0.90
C LEU A 198 1.01 16.13 -0.17
N LEU A 199 0.92 16.29 1.15
CA LEU A 199 0.06 15.47 2.00
C LEU A 199 -1.40 15.97 1.93
N VAL A 200 -2.33 15.11 1.53
CA VAL A 200 -3.72 15.47 1.31
C VAL A 200 -4.61 14.62 2.19
N ALA A 201 -5.37 15.27 3.07
CA ALA A 201 -6.40 14.64 3.89
C ALA A 201 -7.78 14.65 3.20
N ALA A 202 -8.02 15.62 2.31
CA ALA A 202 -9.24 15.69 1.54
C ALA A 202 -9.32 14.53 0.53
N ASN A 203 -10.52 13.97 0.32
CA ASN A 203 -10.73 12.92 -0.69
C ASN A 203 -10.86 13.50 -2.11
N LEU A 204 -10.70 12.66 -3.12
CA LEU A 204 -10.77 12.99 -4.56
C LEU A 204 -12.07 13.69 -4.99
N MET A 205 -13.19 13.44 -4.28
CA MET A 205 -14.50 14.06 -4.58
C MET A 205 -14.59 15.50 -4.05
N ASN A 206 -13.68 15.91 -3.16
CA ASN A 206 -13.70 17.24 -2.56
C ASN A 206 -13.01 18.26 -3.49
N PRO A 207 -13.68 19.39 -3.86
CA PRO A 207 -13.05 20.44 -4.68
C PRO A 207 -11.75 21.00 -4.10
N LYS A 208 -11.61 21.03 -2.77
CA LYS A 208 -10.37 21.50 -2.09
C LYS A 208 -9.15 20.63 -2.42
N TYR A 209 -9.34 19.34 -2.67
CA TYR A 209 -8.29 18.45 -3.15
C TYR A 209 -7.67 18.98 -4.43
N TRP A 210 -8.48 19.26 -5.43
CA TRP A 210 -8.02 19.73 -6.74
C TRP A 210 -7.46 21.15 -6.72
N GLN A 211 -8.05 22.02 -5.87
CA GLN A 211 -7.53 23.36 -5.65
C GLN A 211 -6.10 23.29 -5.08
N PHE A 212 -5.90 22.53 -4.01
CA PHE A 212 -4.59 22.36 -3.38
C PHE A 212 -3.53 21.82 -4.36
N ILE A 213 -3.88 20.77 -5.13
CA ILE A 213 -2.96 20.19 -6.11
C ILE A 213 -2.55 21.18 -7.20
N LYS A 214 -3.50 21.98 -7.70
CA LYS A 214 -3.21 23.01 -8.70
C LYS A 214 -2.32 24.10 -8.13
N GLU A 215 -2.64 24.64 -6.95
CA GLU A 215 -1.86 25.66 -6.26
C GLU A 215 -0.44 25.19 -5.94
N GLN A 216 -0.32 23.93 -5.48
CA GLN A 216 0.97 23.35 -5.15
C GLN A 216 1.67 22.72 -6.36
N LYS A 217 1.11 22.79 -7.57
CA LYS A 217 1.70 22.27 -8.81
C LYS A 217 2.12 20.80 -8.70
N GLY A 218 1.20 19.94 -8.22
CA GLY A 218 1.44 18.49 -8.06
C GLY A 218 1.85 17.84 -9.38
N THR A 219 2.96 17.08 -9.37
CA THR A 219 3.57 16.51 -10.58
C THR A 219 3.26 15.05 -10.79
N ASN A 220 3.00 14.31 -9.73
CA ASN A 220 2.70 12.90 -9.83
C ASN A 220 1.63 12.46 -8.83
N PHE A 221 0.88 11.43 -9.22
CA PHE A 221 -0.21 10.84 -8.45
C PHE A 221 -0.04 9.31 -8.42
N THR A 222 -0.18 8.73 -7.24
CA THR A 222 -0.27 7.27 -7.08
C THR A 222 -1.62 6.91 -6.47
N GLY A 223 -2.39 6.07 -7.13
CA GLY A 223 -3.71 5.65 -6.69
C GLY A 223 -3.89 4.13 -6.64
N VAL A 224 -4.89 3.70 -5.90
CA VAL A 224 -5.41 2.32 -5.93
C VAL A 224 -6.51 2.21 -6.99
N PRO A 225 -6.97 1.00 -7.39
CA PRO A 225 -8.02 0.86 -8.40
C PRO A 225 -9.26 1.71 -8.13
N PHE A 226 -9.70 1.78 -6.88
CA PHE A 226 -10.83 2.64 -6.47
C PHE A 226 -10.58 4.14 -6.73
N SER A 227 -9.36 4.62 -6.56
CA SER A 227 -9.00 6.00 -6.92
C SER A 227 -9.20 6.26 -8.41
N TYR A 228 -8.81 5.31 -9.27
CA TYR A 228 -8.96 5.40 -10.72
C TYR A 228 -10.42 5.33 -11.18
N GLU A 229 -11.26 4.55 -10.49
CA GLU A 229 -12.71 4.54 -10.71
C GLU A 229 -13.31 5.93 -10.40
N ILE A 230 -12.93 6.55 -9.28
CA ILE A 230 -13.35 7.92 -8.93
C ILE A 230 -12.85 8.92 -9.98
N LEU A 231 -11.58 8.86 -10.38
CA LEU A 231 -11.02 9.74 -11.42
C LEU A 231 -11.80 9.65 -12.73
N ASN A 232 -12.17 8.44 -13.14
CA ASN A 232 -12.99 8.22 -14.33
C ASN A 232 -14.39 8.87 -14.19
N ARG A 233 -15.07 8.68 -13.05
CA ARG A 233 -16.37 9.32 -12.75
C ARG A 233 -16.27 10.85 -12.75
N LEU A 234 -15.16 11.42 -12.27
CA LEU A 234 -14.87 12.85 -12.28
C LEU A 234 -14.46 13.39 -13.66
N ARG A 235 -14.44 12.54 -14.70
CA ARG A 235 -13.99 12.90 -16.05
C ARG A 235 -12.56 13.45 -16.08
N PHE A 236 -11.64 12.79 -15.37
CA PHE A 236 -10.24 13.18 -15.20
C PHE A 236 -9.55 13.60 -16.50
N PHE A 237 -9.79 12.92 -17.61
CA PHE A 237 -9.18 13.24 -18.91
C PHE A 237 -9.55 14.63 -19.48
N ARG A 238 -10.53 15.31 -18.86
CA ARG A 238 -10.94 16.69 -19.22
C ARG A 238 -10.43 17.73 -18.23
N MET A 239 -9.76 17.30 -17.17
CA MET A 239 -9.23 18.23 -16.16
C MET A 239 -7.99 18.94 -16.67
N ASP A 240 -7.89 20.24 -16.37
CA ASP A 240 -6.68 21.02 -16.60
C ASP A 240 -5.72 20.83 -15.44
N LEU A 241 -4.71 19.95 -15.64
CA LEU A 241 -3.66 19.63 -14.68
C LEU A 241 -2.30 19.68 -15.39
N PRO A 242 -1.80 20.90 -15.71
CA PRO A 242 -0.63 21.07 -16.57
C PRO A 242 0.66 20.56 -15.95
N TYR A 243 0.76 20.53 -14.61
CA TYR A 243 1.96 20.07 -13.90
C TYR A 243 1.95 18.55 -13.67
N LEU A 244 0.81 17.86 -13.74
CA LEU A 244 0.72 16.42 -13.54
C LEU A 244 1.31 15.70 -14.74
N THR A 245 2.48 15.11 -14.57
CA THR A 245 3.24 14.41 -15.61
C THR A 245 3.22 12.90 -15.43
N THR A 246 2.98 12.41 -14.22
CA THR A 246 3.08 10.98 -13.92
C THR A 246 1.88 10.49 -13.12
N MET A 247 1.37 9.35 -13.52
CA MET A 247 0.33 8.60 -12.80
C MET A 247 0.87 7.19 -12.51
N ALA A 248 0.56 6.65 -11.33
CA ALA A 248 0.91 5.29 -10.99
C ALA A 248 -0.29 4.59 -10.33
N GLU A 249 -0.52 3.35 -10.68
CA GLU A 249 -1.52 2.51 -10.06
C GLU A 249 -0.88 1.37 -9.26
N GLY A 250 -1.59 0.84 -8.27
CA GLY A 250 -1.17 -0.33 -7.52
C GLY A 250 -2.07 -0.62 -6.32
N GLY A 251 -1.70 -1.63 -5.53
CA GLY A 251 -2.46 -2.05 -4.34
C GLY A 251 -3.67 -2.93 -4.62
N GLY A 252 -3.98 -3.18 -5.88
CA GLY A 252 -5.03 -4.07 -6.38
C GLY A 252 -4.95 -4.16 -7.89
N LYS A 253 -5.79 -4.99 -8.51
CA LYS A 253 -5.86 -5.08 -9.96
C LYS A 253 -6.81 -4.00 -10.49
N LEU A 254 -6.30 -3.05 -11.28
CA LEU A 254 -7.11 -2.13 -12.06
C LEU A 254 -7.79 -2.90 -13.20
N SER A 255 -9.07 -2.60 -13.51
CA SER A 255 -9.76 -3.23 -14.63
C SER A 255 -9.03 -2.94 -15.94
N ASP A 256 -8.99 -3.92 -16.85
CA ASP A 256 -8.25 -3.80 -18.10
C ASP A 256 -8.76 -2.60 -18.94
N THR A 257 -10.05 -2.26 -18.83
CA THR A 257 -10.65 -1.09 -19.49
C THR A 257 -10.07 0.22 -18.95
N LEU A 258 -10.02 0.40 -17.61
CA LEU A 258 -9.46 1.61 -17.00
C LEU A 258 -7.96 1.67 -17.19
N PHE A 259 -7.27 0.54 -17.04
CA PHE A 259 -5.84 0.46 -17.28
C PHE A 259 -5.50 0.99 -18.69
N SER A 260 -6.12 0.41 -19.73
CA SER A 260 -5.91 0.83 -21.11
C SER A 260 -6.28 2.32 -21.33
N ALA A 261 -7.38 2.79 -20.73
CA ALA A 261 -7.79 4.19 -20.87
C ALA A 261 -6.73 5.16 -20.31
N PHE A 262 -6.19 4.88 -19.10
CA PHE A 262 -5.18 5.74 -18.49
C PHE A 262 -3.80 5.61 -19.16
N ALA A 263 -3.40 4.41 -19.58
CA ALA A 263 -2.17 4.17 -20.32
C ALA A 263 -2.15 4.91 -21.67
N ASN A 264 -3.22 4.77 -22.46
CA ASN A 264 -3.38 5.46 -23.75
C ASN A 264 -3.43 6.99 -23.57
N TYR A 265 -4.19 7.48 -22.57
CA TYR A 265 -4.20 8.91 -22.26
C TYR A 265 -2.80 9.44 -21.92
N ALA A 266 -2.03 8.68 -21.14
CA ALA A 266 -0.67 9.08 -20.80
C ALA A 266 0.22 9.14 -22.04
N GLU A 267 0.18 8.14 -22.91
CA GLU A 267 0.92 8.10 -24.17
C GLU A 267 0.55 9.28 -25.07
N GLU A 268 -0.76 9.51 -25.32
CA GLU A 268 -1.25 10.61 -26.15
C GLU A 268 -0.85 12.00 -25.65
N LYS A 269 -0.76 12.17 -24.33
CA LYS A 269 -0.45 13.46 -23.68
C LYS A 269 1.03 13.63 -23.32
N GLY A 270 1.88 12.69 -23.69
CA GLY A 270 3.31 12.70 -23.33
C GLY A 270 3.52 12.65 -21.81
N LYS A 271 2.61 11.99 -21.09
CA LYS A 271 2.68 11.73 -19.64
C LYS A 271 3.17 10.29 -19.40
N ARG A 272 3.44 9.95 -18.15
CA ARG A 272 3.88 8.62 -17.75
C ARG A 272 2.76 7.91 -16.97
N PHE A 273 2.50 6.65 -17.29
CA PHE A 273 1.63 5.78 -16.51
C PHE A 273 2.39 4.52 -16.11
N PHE A 274 2.52 4.29 -14.80
CA PHE A 274 3.14 3.11 -14.22
C PHE A 274 2.09 2.19 -13.62
N ALA A 275 2.15 0.90 -13.92
CA ALA A 275 1.46 -0.10 -13.10
C ALA A 275 2.46 -0.69 -12.10
N THR A 276 2.03 -0.92 -10.86
CA THR A 276 2.90 -1.42 -9.82
C THR A 276 2.27 -2.55 -9.04
N PHE A 277 3.11 -3.46 -8.56
CA PHE A 277 2.69 -4.52 -7.66
C PHE A 277 3.59 -4.53 -6.41
N GLY A 278 2.98 -4.82 -5.26
CA GLY A 278 3.71 -4.90 -4.01
C GLY A 278 2.86 -5.35 -2.82
N THR A 279 3.54 -5.71 -1.76
CA THR A 279 2.94 -6.19 -0.52
C THR A 279 3.61 -5.51 0.68
N THR A 280 2.99 -5.58 1.86
CA THR A 280 3.60 -5.07 3.09
C THR A 280 4.88 -5.82 3.43
N GLU A 281 4.92 -7.11 3.14
CA GLU A 281 6.04 -8.02 3.38
C GLU A 281 7.26 -7.73 2.49
N THR A 282 7.08 -6.95 1.44
CA THR A 282 8.17 -6.46 0.58
C THR A 282 8.36 -4.94 0.68
N THR A 283 7.94 -4.35 1.79
CA THR A 283 8.04 -2.92 2.13
C THR A 283 7.27 -2.01 1.18
N ALA A 284 6.59 -2.47 0.19
CA ALA A 284 5.64 -1.91 -0.74
C ALA A 284 5.84 -2.46 -2.16
N ARG A 285 6.45 -1.67 -3.06
CA ARG A 285 6.62 -2.05 -4.47
C ARG A 285 7.73 -3.08 -4.64
N LEU A 286 7.41 -4.17 -5.30
CA LEU A 286 8.35 -5.21 -5.73
C LEU A 286 8.46 -5.31 -7.26
N ALA A 287 7.45 -4.83 -7.98
CA ALA A 287 7.43 -4.82 -9.44
C ALA A 287 6.80 -3.53 -9.98
N TYR A 288 7.18 -3.20 -11.21
CA TYR A 288 6.57 -2.10 -11.96
C TYR A 288 6.58 -2.38 -13.46
N LEU A 289 5.55 -1.94 -14.15
CA LEU A 289 5.50 -1.83 -15.60
C LEU A 289 5.89 -0.41 -16.00
N SER A 290 6.91 -0.30 -16.86
CA SER A 290 7.39 1.00 -17.31
C SER A 290 6.37 1.68 -18.24
N PRO A 291 6.36 3.03 -18.29
CA PRO A 291 5.40 3.79 -19.11
C PRO A 291 5.45 3.43 -20.59
N GLU A 292 6.64 3.12 -21.12
CA GLU A 292 6.85 2.78 -22.54
C GLU A 292 6.14 1.49 -22.95
N LYS A 293 5.81 0.63 -21.98
CA LYS A 293 5.12 -0.64 -22.21
C LYS A 293 3.66 -0.64 -21.76
N ALA A 294 3.23 0.38 -21.05
CA ALA A 294 1.94 0.39 -20.39
C ALA A 294 0.76 0.24 -21.37
N ALA A 295 0.76 0.95 -22.48
CA ALA A 295 -0.30 0.87 -23.50
C ALA A 295 -0.35 -0.50 -24.21
N GLN A 296 0.77 -1.23 -24.25
CA GLN A 296 0.89 -2.51 -24.96
C GLN A 296 0.70 -3.72 -24.05
N LYS A 297 0.89 -3.57 -22.73
CA LYS A 297 0.93 -4.66 -21.74
C LYS A 297 -0.15 -4.48 -20.68
N THR A 298 -1.39 -4.28 -21.12
CA THR A 298 -2.55 -4.11 -20.22
C THR A 298 -2.62 -5.20 -19.16
N GLY A 299 -2.77 -4.81 -17.89
CA GLY A 299 -2.89 -5.71 -16.74
C GLY A 299 -1.60 -6.35 -16.27
N SER A 300 -0.45 -6.03 -16.91
CA SER A 300 0.85 -6.50 -16.46
C SER A 300 1.33 -5.71 -15.23
N ILE A 301 1.99 -6.40 -14.31
CA ILE A 301 2.76 -5.79 -13.21
C ILE A 301 4.20 -5.47 -13.60
N GLY A 302 4.60 -5.78 -14.84
CA GLY A 302 5.94 -5.54 -15.38
C GLY A 302 7.02 -6.47 -14.86
N LYS A 303 8.14 -5.88 -14.44
CA LYS A 303 9.35 -6.58 -13.96
C LYS A 303 9.68 -6.15 -12.53
N ALA A 304 10.62 -6.85 -11.89
CA ALA A 304 11.13 -6.46 -10.56
C ALA A 304 11.66 -5.01 -10.57
N ILE A 305 11.50 -4.33 -9.42
CA ILE A 305 12.22 -3.07 -9.18
C ILE A 305 13.74 -3.31 -9.18
N PRO A 306 14.57 -2.27 -9.35
CA PRO A 306 16.04 -2.43 -9.23
C PRO A 306 16.44 -3.18 -7.95
N GLU A 307 17.50 -3.96 -8.03
CA GLU A 307 18.02 -4.83 -6.95
C GLU A 307 17.06 -5.95 -6.49
N GLY A 308 15.88 -6.08 -7.10
CA GLY A 308 14.95 -7.18 -6.88
C GLY A 308 15.00 -8.23 -8.00
N ASN A 309 14.52 -9.42 -7.68
CA ASN A 309 14.38 -10.53 -8.64
C ASN A 309 12.99 -11.14 -8.51
N LEU A 310 12.31 -11.37 -9.64
CA LEU A 310 11.02 -12.05 -9.73
C LEU A 310 11.17 -13.33 -10.54
N TYR A 311 10.58 -14.40 -10.05
CA TYR A 311 10.50 -15.67 -10.77
C TYR A 311 9.25 -16.46 -10.33
N LEU A 312 8.95 -17.49 -11.10
CA LEU A 312 7.83 -18.39 -10.83
C LEU A 312 8.37 -19.75 -10.38
N VAL A 313 7.62 -20.40 -9.49
CA VAL A 313 7.89 -21.79 -9.11
C VAL A 313 6.65 -22.65 -9.27
N ASP A 314 6.87 -23.93 -9.58
CA ASP A 314 5.84 -24.96 -9.63
C ASP A 314 5.46 -25.45 -8.21
N GLU A 315 4.55 -26.41 -8.11
CA GLU A 315 4.11 -27.00 -6.85
C GLU A 315 5.23 -27.76 -6.09
N ASN A 316 6.32 -28.12 -6.79
CA ASN A 316 7.49 -28.79 -6.21
C ASN A 316 8.61 -27.80 -5.86
N GLY A 317 8.41 -26.51 -6.10
CA GLY A 317 9.41 -25.46 -5.85
C GLY A 317 10.45 -25.30 -6.97
N ASN A 318 10.28 -25.94 -8.14
CA ASN A 318 11.18 -25.79 -9.28
C ASN A 318 10.87 -24.49 -10.01
N LYS A 319 11.91 -23.76 -10.45
CA LYS A 319 11.75 -22.54 -11.25
C LYS A 319 11.13 -22.83 -12.62
N ILE A 320 10.13 -22.04 -12.97
CA ILE A 320 9.47 -22.05 -14.28
C ILE A 320 10.10 -20.96 -15.14
N ASN A 321 10.66 -21.34 -16.29
CA ASN A 321 11.27 -20.40 -17.23
C ASN A 321 10.46 -20.23 -18.52
N GLU A 322 9.51 -21.13 -18.77
CA GLU A 322 8.68 -21.13 -19.98
C GLU A 322 7.65 -20.00 -19.93
N PRO A 323 7.52 -19.20 -21.02
CA PRO A 323 6.49 -18.16 -21.10
C PRO A 323 5.07 -18.73 -21.00
N ASN A 324 4.17 -17.94 -20.41
CA ASN A 324 2.75 -18.24 -20.27
C ASN A 324 2.39 -19.47 -19.41
N VAL A 325 3.36 -20.05 -18.71
CA VAL A 325 3.13 -21.09 -17.70
C VAL A 325 2.86 -20.43 -16.37
N GLU A 326 1.83 -20.91 -15.66
CA GLU A 326 1.42 -20.40 -14.35
C GLU A 326 2.24 -21.04 -13.24
N GLY A 327 2.61 -20.24 -12.22
CA GLY A 327 3.30 -20.69 -11.01
C GLY A 327 3.16 -19.68 -9.89
N GLU A 328 3.61 -20.05 -8.68
CA GLU A 328 3.69 -19.11 -7.57
C GLU A 328 4.74 -18.04 -7.86
N LEU A 329 4.35 -16.77 -7.68
CA LEU A 329 5.26 -15.63 -7.82
C LEU A 329 6.14 -15.51 -6.58
N ILE A 330 7.45 -15.58 -6.78
CA ILE A 330 8.47 -15.38 -5.74
C ILE A 330 9.20 -14.08 -5.97
N TYR A 331 9.47 -13.37 -4.89
CA TYR A 331 10.30 -12.17 -4.91
C TYR A 331 11.51 -12.33 -4.01
N GLU A 332 12.69 -11.96 -4.52
CA GLU A 332 13.94 -11.83 -3.78
C GLU A 332 14.41 -10.38 -3.83
N GLY A 333 14.80 -9.82 -2.69
CA GLY A 333 15.29 -8.44 -2.68
C GLY A 333 15.60 -7.89 -1.29
N PRO A 334 16.36 -6.77 -1.24
CA PRO A 334 16.80 -6.17 0.03
C PRO A 334 15.65 -5.50 0.82
N ASN A 335 14.49 -5.34 0.20
CA ASN A 335 13.28 -4.78 0.79
C ASN A 335 12.31 -5.85 1.32
N VAL A 336 12.68 -7.13 1.28
CA VAL A 336 11.92 -8.20 1.95
C VAL A 336 12.08 -8.07 3.45
N THR A 337 10.97 -8.12 4.18
CA THR A 337 10.88 -7.90 5.61
C THR A 337 11.30 -9.13 6.42
N MET A 338 11.31 -9.03 7.75
CA MET A 338 11.79 -10.09 8.63
C MET A 338 10.75 -11.18 8.93
N GLY A 339 9.51 -11.02 8.51
CA GLY A 339 8.40 -11.88 8.91
C GLY A 339 7.34 -11.13 9.71
N TYR A 340 6.67 -11.81 10.62
CA TYR A 340 5.50 -11.27 11.29
C TYR A 340 5.67 -11.23 12.81
N ALA A 341 4.84 -10.40 13.47
CA ALA A 341 4.64 -10.41 14.91
C ALA A 341 3.14 -10.50 15.22
N THR A 342 2.78 -11.36 16.17
CA THR A 342 1.44 -11.54 16.72
C THR A 342 1.42 -11.41 18.24
N SER A 343 2.60 -11.36 18.84
CA SER A 343 2.82 -11.16 20.27
C SER A 343 4.10 -10.33 20.50
N ILE A 344 4.32 -9.91 21.74
CA ILE A 344 5.50 -9.13 22.13
C ILE A 344 6.80 -9.92 21.96
N GLU A 345 6.78 -11.24 22.19
CA GLU A 345 7.93 -12.15 22.04
C GLU A 345 8.40 -12.19 20.58
N ASP A 346 7.48 -12.02 19.64
CA ASP A 346 7.80 -12.03 18.22
C ASP A 346 8.70 -10.85 17.81
N LEU A 347 8.75 -9.77 18.61
CA LEU A 347 9.61 -8.62 18.35
C LEU A 347 11.09 -8.95 18.47
N THR A 348 11.44 -10.03 19.18
CA THR A 348 12.82 -10.50 19.36
C THR A 348 13.30 -11.44 18.27
N LYS A 349 12.39 -11.99 17.46
CA LYS A 349 12.73 -12.94 16.40
C LYS A 349 13.61 -12.33 15.32
N GLY A 350 14.55 -13.10 14.81
CA GLY A 350 15.39 -12.75 13.67
C GLY A 350 14.62 -12.67 12.34
N ASP A 351 15.37 -12.58 11.24
CA ASP A 351 14.82 -12.55 9.89
C ASP A 351 14.40 -13.96 9.43
N GLU A 352 13.09 -14.19 9.42
CA GLU A 352 12.49 -15.47 9.04
C GLU A 352 12.34 -15.60 7.51
N PHE A 353 12.28 -14.48 6.79
CA PHE A 353 12.12 -14.49 5.33
C PHE A 353 13.47 -14.54 4.59
N CYS A 354 14.56 -14.14 5.23
CA CYS A 354 15.91 -14.21 4.68
C CYS A 354 16.04 -13.60 3.27
N GLY A 355 15.32 -12.52 3.00
CA GLY A 355 15.36 -11.83 1.71
C GLY A 355 14.51 -12.47 0.59
N VAL A 356 13.80 -13.56 0.86
CA VAL A 356 12.93 -14.26 -0.09
C VAL A 356 11.50 -14.24 0.40
N TYR A 357 10.57 -13.83 -0.47
CA TYR A 357 9.15 -13.78 -0.12
C TYR A 357 8.31 -14.59 -1.10
N HIS A 358 7.61 -15.59 -0.56
CA HIS A 358 6.55 -16.32 -1.24
C HIS A 358 5.28 -15.48 -1.20
N THR A 359 4.88 -14.92 -2.35
CA THR A 359 3.77 -13.95 -2.38
C THR A 359 2.41 -14.61 -2.12
N GLY A 360 2.30 -15.90 -2.43
CA GLY A 360 1.04 -16.63 -2.44
C GLY A 360 0.14 -16.20 -3.61
N ASP A 361 0.65 -15.40 -4.54
CA ASP A 361 -0.03 -15.04 -5.78
C ASP A 361 0.42 -15.98 -6.91
N ILE A 362 -0.52 -16.42 -7.73
CA ILE A 362 -0.24 -17.14 -8.97
C ILE A 362 -0.05 -16.12 -10.07
N ALA A 363 1.03 -16.25 -10.81
CA ALA A 363 1.35 -15.39 -11.92
C ALA A 363 1.86 -16.19 -13.13
N LYS A 364 1.93 -15.53 -14.27
CA LYS A 364 2.60 -16.01 -15.47
C LYS A 364 3.50 -14.92 -16.03
N MET A 365 4.50 -15.30 -16.79
CA MET A 365 5.44 -14.39 -17.46
C MET A 365 5.25 -14.48 -18.96
N ASP A 366 5.23 -13.35 -19.66
CA ASP A 366 5.21 -13.35 -21.13
C ASP A 366 6.63 -13.49 -21.75
N GLU A 367 6.70 -13.54 -23.07
CA GLU A 367 7.96 -13.69 -23.83
C GLU A 367 8.93 -12.50 -23.63
N ASP A 368 8.42 -11.33 -23.25
CA ASP A 368 9.23 -10.14 -22.93
C ASP A 368 9.70 -10.11 -21.46
N GLY A 369 9.33 -11.12 -20.67
CA GLY A 369 9.64 -11.23 -19.24
C GLY A 369 8.81 -10.29 -18.37
N CYS A 370 7.62 -9.90 -18.81
CA CYS A 370 6.67 -9.15 -18.00
C CYS A 370 5.70 -10.10 -17.29
N PHE A 371 5.47 -9.86 -16.00
CA PHE A 371 4.61 -10.71 -15.17
C PHE A 371 3.17 -10.22 -15.16
N TYR A 372 2.23 -11.16 -15.01
CA TYR A 372 0.79 -10.94 -14.90
C TYR A 372 0.24 -11.76 -13.75
N ILE A 373 -0.46 -11.11 -12.81
CA ILE A 373 -1.14 -11.81 -11.72
C ILE A 373 -2.39 -12.50 -12.27
N VAL A 374 -2.50 -13.79 -12.04
CA VAL A 374 -3.64 -14.62 -12.45
C VAL A 374 -4.65 -14.77 -11.31
N GLY A 375 -4.18 -14.90 -10.06
CA GLY A 375 -5.02 -15.05 -8.88
C GLY A 375 -4.19 -15.35 -7.63
N ARG A 376 -4.86 -15.69 -6.53
CA ARG A 376 -4.21 -16.05 -5.26
C ARG A 376 -4.31 -17.53 -4.96
N MET A 377 -3.23 -18.13 -4.44
CA MET A 377 -3.20 -19.54 -4.07
C MET A 377 -4.31 -19.96 -3.08
N LYS A 378 -4.70 -19.05 -2.18
CA LYS A 378 -5.74 -19.29 -1.16
C LYS A 378 -7.15 -18.89 -1.60
N ARG A 379 -7.33 -18.34 -2.81
CA ARG A 379 -8.63 -17.91 -3.34
C ARG A 379 -9.12 -18.85 -4.45
N PHE A 380 -9.13 -20.15 -4.13
CA PHE A 380 -9.68 -21.19 -4.98
C PHE A 380 -10.68 -22.02 -4.19
N LEU A 381 -11.69 -22.51 -4.88
CA LEU A 381 -12.61 -23.53 -4.39
C LEU A 381 -12.36 -24.82 -5.17
N LYS A 382 -12.51 -25.97 -4.52
CA LYS A 382 -12.47 -27.28 -5.18
C LYS A 382 -13.89 -27.77 -5.44
N LEU A 383 -14.56 -27.16 -6.41
CA LEU A 383 -15.94 -27.52 -6.76
C LEU A 383 -15.94 -28.78 -7.64
N PHE A 384 -16.54 -29.86 -7.14
CA PHE A 384 -16.55 -31.16 -7.83
C PHE A 384 -15.17 -31.64 -8.31
N GLY A 385 -14.13 -31.38 -7.51
CA GLY A 385 -12.76 -31.78 -7.83
C GLY A 385 -12.02 -30.84 -8.80
N LEU A 386 -12.71 -29.86 -9.38
CA LEU A 386 -12.11 -28.83 -10.21
C LEU A 386 -11.70 -27.61 -9.36
N ARG A 387 -10.49 -27.13 -9.60
CA ARG A 387 -9.99 -25.92 -8.94
C ARG A 387 -10.52 -24.68 -9.65
N VAL A 388 -11.39 -23.90 -8.99
CA VAL A 388 -12.01 -22.69 -9.53
C VAL A 388 -11.47 -21.47 -8.79
N SER A 389 -10.83 -20.55 -9.53
CA SER A 389 -10.32 -19.30 -8.98
C SER A 389 -11.45 -18.30 -8.75
N LEU A 390 -11.60 -17.81 -7.53
CA LEU A 390 -12.54 -16.74 -7.19
C LEU A 390 -12.16 -15.43 -7.89
N ASP A 391 -10.87 -15.11 -7.92
CA ASP A 391 -10.37 -13.89 -8.57
C ASP A 391 -10.60 -13.90 -10.10
N GLN A 392 -10.42 -15.06 -10.74
CA GLN A 392 -10.70 -15.22 -12.16
C GLN A 392 -12.21 -15.12 -12.45
N SER A 393 -13.05 -15.67 -11.58
CA SER A 393 -14.50 -15.59 -11.70
C SER A 393 -14.97 -14.13 -11.57
N GLU A 394 -14.46 -13.38 -10.59
CA GLU A 394 -14.72 -11.94 -10.44
C GLU A 394 -14.35 -11.17 -11.72
N ARG A 395 -13.17 -11.46 -12.27
CA ARG A 395 -12.69 -10.81 -13.49
C ARG A 395 -13.63 -11.08 -14.69
N ILE A 396 -13.99 -12.34 -14.91
CA ILE A 396 -14.90 -12.73 -16.01
C ILE A 396 -16.24 -11.99 -15.92
N ILE A 397 -16.80 -11.90 -14.71
CA ILE A 397 -18.08 -11.22 -14.48
C ILE A 397 -17.94 -9.72 -14.72
N SER A 398 -16.93 -9.10 -14.10
CA SER A 398 -16.70 -7.66 -14.18
C SER A 398 -16.43 -7.19 -15.60
N GLU A 399 -15.60 -7.92 -16.36
CA GLU A 399 -15.27 -7.58 -17.75
C GLU A 399 -16.47 -7.77 -18.69
N HIS A 400 -17.29 -8.83 -18.47
CA HIS A 400 -18.41 -9.14 -19.36
C HIS A 400 -19.60 -8.18 -19.19
N TYR A 401 -19.94 -7.84 -17.94
CA TYR A 401 -21.11 -7.03 -17.62
C TYR A 401 -20.80 -5.59 -17.24
N ASN A 402 -19.54 -5.24 -17.11
CA ASN A 402 -19.07 -3.94 -16.60
C ASN A 402 -19.71 -3.57 -15.25
N ILE A 403 -19.65 -4.51 -14.29
CA ILE A 403 -20.18 -4.36 -12.93
C ILE A 403 -19.13 -4.71 -11.90
N GLU A 404 -19.31 -4.18 -10.68
CA GLU A 404 -18.58 -4.65 -9.51
C GLU A 404 -19.13 -5.99 -9.05
N CYS A 405 -18.25 -6.92 -8.69
CA CYS A 405 -18.61 -8.19 -8.09
C CYS A 405 -17.55 -8.67 -7.11
N ALA A 406 -17.95 -9.59 -6.24
CA ALA A 406 -17.06 -10.28 -5.32
C ALA A 406 -17.49 -11.75 -5.21
N CYS A 407 -16.51 -12.67 -5.14
CA CYS A 407 -16.75 -14.09 -5.00
C CYS A 407 -16.19 -14.61 -3.68
N THR A 408 -16.98 -15.41 -2.97
CA THR A 408 -16.60 -16.15 -1.77
C THR A 408 -17.14 -17.59 -1.87
N GLY A 409 -17.03 -18.36 -0.81
CA GLY A 409 -17.62 -19.68 -0.76
C GLY A 409 -16.70 -20.71 -0.11
N ASP A 410 -17.07 -21.95 -0.31
CA ASP A 410 -16.34 -23.12 0.14
C ASP A 410 -16.37 -24.23 -0.95
N ASP A 411 -15.74 -25.35 -0.73
CA ASP A 411 -15.66 -26.45 -1.70
C ASP A 411 -17.02 -27.07 -2.07
N SER A 412 -18.11 -26.65 -1.44
CA SER A 412 -19.47 -27.07 -1.78
C SER A 412 -20.18 -26.10 -2.71
N LYS A 413 -19.90 -24.79 -2.59
CA LYS A 413 -20.61 -23.76 -3.33
C LYS A 413 -19.85 -22.44 -3.43
N MET A 414 -19.82 -21.83 -4.60
CA MET A 414 -19.36 -20.45 -4.80
C MET A 414 -20.51 -19.46 -4.62
N ARG A 415 -20.31 -18.44 -3.79
CA ARG A 415 -21.23 -17.29 -3.62
C ARG A 415 -20.68 -16.11 -4.37
N ILE A 416 -21.49 -15.55 -5.25
CA ILE A 416 -21.16 -14.43 -6.12
C ILE A 416 -22.03 -13.25 -5.69
N TYR A 417 -21.43 -12.13 -5.37
CA TYR A 417 -22.12 -10.90 -4.96
C TYR A 417 -21.99 -9.87 -6.08
N ILE A 418 -23.13 -9.32 -6.50
CA ILE A 418 -23.24 -8.32 -7.56
C ILE A 418 -24.11 -7.16 -7.11
N THR A 419 -24.06 -6.03 -7.84
CA THR A 419 -24.83 -4.81 -7.51
C THR A 419 -26.05 -4.59 -8.41
N LYS A 420 -26.35 -5.53 -9.32
CA LYS A 420 -27.47 -5.45 -10.28
C LYS A 420 -28.30 -6.72 -10.23
N GLU A 421 -29.51 -6.62 -9.68
CA GLU A 421 -30.43 -7.75 -9.49
C GLU A 421 -30.80 -8.44 -10.81
N GLU A 422 -31.01 -7.66 -11.87
CA GLU A 422 -31.42 -8.15 -13.20
C GLU A 422 -30.37 -9.08 -13.85
N LEU A 423 -29.11 -9.07 -13.38
CA LEU A 423 -28.05 -9.88 -13.97
C LEU A 423 -27.81 -11.22 -13.26
N LYS A 424 -28.57 -11.55 -12.21
CA LYS A 424 -28.33 -12.78 -11.41
C LYS A 424 -28.27 -14.05 -12.24
N ASP A 425 -29.31 -14.27 -13.08
CA ASP A 425 -29.39 -15.49 -13.86
C ASP A 425 -28.35 -15.53 -14.98
N GLU A 426 -28.06 -14.39 -15.58
CA GLU A 426 -27.05 -14.26 -16.63
C GLU A 426 -25.63 -14.50 -16.09
N VAL A 427 -25.28 -13.93 -14.93
CA VAL A 427 -24.00 -14.16 -14.24
C VAL A 427 -23.85 -15.62 -13.88
N LYS A 428 -24.90 -16.24 -13.33
CA LYS A 428 -24.91 -17.67 -12.99
C LYS A 428 -24.66 -18.54 -14.21
N LYS A 429 -25.31 -18.23 -15.32
CA LYS A 429 -25.13 -18.92 -16.59
C LYS A 429 -23.72 -18.74 -17.14
N LEU A 430 -23.23 -17.49 -17.18
CA LEU A 430 -21.88 -17.17 -17.65
C LEU A 430 -20.80 -17.98 -16.91
N ILE A 431 -20.83 -17.99 -15.58
CA ILE A 431 -19.84 -18.70 -14.79
C ILE A 431 -19.96 -20.22 -14.97
N SER A 432 -21.18 -20.75 -15.06
CA SER A 432 -21.39 -22.15 -15.38
C SER A 432 -20.77 -22.55 -16.73
N GLU A 433 -20.97 -21.74 -17.77
CA GLU A 433 -20.40 -21.97 -19.11
C GLU A 433 -18.86 -21.86 -19.10
N LYS A 434 -18.32 -20.86 -18.42
CA LYS A 434 -16.87 -20.60 -18.38
C LYS A 434 -16.07 -21.61 -17.55
N THR A 435 -16.71 -22.16 -16.50
CA THR A 435 -16.07 -23.16 -15.63
C THR A 435 -16.37 -24.61 -16.05
N GLY A 436 -17.40 -24.82 -16.90
CA GLY A 436 -17.89 -26.15 -17.24
C GLY A 436 -18.63 -26.86 -16.09
N LEU A 437 -18.97 -26.14 -15.01
CA LEU A 437 -19.65 -26.66 -13.84
C LEU A 437 -21.16 -26.40 -13.87
N ILE A 438 -21.92 -27.27 -13.20
CA ILE A 438 -23.38 -27.13 -13.14
C ILE A 438 -23.76 -25.87 -12.34
N SER A 439 -24.79 -25.16 -12.80
CA SER A 439 -25.22 -23.87 -12.25
C SER A 439 -25.66 -23.94 -10.77
N THR A 440 -26.02 -25.10 -10.26
CA THR A 440 -26.41 -25.29 -8.85
C THR A 440 -25.25 -25.05 -7.86
N LEU A 441 -24.01 -25.09 -8.33
CA LEU A 441 -22.81 -24.80 -7.53
C LEU A 441 -22.57 -23.29 -7.34
N PHE A 442 -23.33 -22.46 -8.03
CA PHE A 442 -23.21 -21.01 -7.98
C PHE A 442 -24.46 -20.38 -7.36
N GLU A 443 -24.25 -19.57 -6.36
CA GLU A 443 -25.28 -18.76 -5.72
C GLU A 443 -24.98 -17.27 -5.98
N VAL A 444 -25.88 -16.60 -6.67
CA VAL A 444 -25.69 -15.16 -7.00
C VAL A 444 -26.60 -14.33 -6.10
N ASN A 445 -25.98 -13.45 -5.33
CA ASN A 445 -26.61 -12.56 -4.37
C ASN A 445 -26.48 -11.11 -4.86
N CYS A 446 -27.58 -10.35 -4.82
CA CYS A 446 -27.52 -8.91 -5.07
C CYS A 446 -27.40 -8.17 -3.75
N ILE A 447 -26.46 -7.21 -3.72
CA ILE A 447 -26.23 -6.33 -2.58
C ILE A 447 -26.17 -4.88 -3.07
N GLU A 448 -26.42 -3.93 -2.20
CA GLU A 448 -26.44 -2.51 -2.54
C GLU A 448 -25.06 -2.01 -3.02
N ALA A 449 -23.99 -2.45 -2.33
CA ALA A 449 -22.61 -2.14 -2.69
C ALA A 449 -21.66 -3.26 -2.25
N ILE A 450 -20.57 -3.47 -2.98
CA ILE A 450 -19.50 -4.37 -2.56
C ILE A 450 -18.73 -3.73 -1.39
N PRO A 451 -18.68 -4.37 -0.21
CA PRO A 451 -18.01 -3.80 0.97
C PRO A 451 -16.51 -3.65 0.74
N ARG A 452 -15.96 -2.52 1.16
CA ARG A 452 -14.54 -2.20 1.00
C ARG A 452 -13.93 -1.70 2.31
N PHE A 453 -12.65 -1.95 2.48
CA PHE A 453 -11.82 -1.30 3.50
C PHE A 453 -11.51 0.14 3.09
N GLU A 454 -11.03 0.97 4.04
CA GLU A 454 -10.52 2.32 3.76
C GLU A 454 -9.43 2.35 2.67
N SER A 455 -8.66 1.26 2.54
CA SER A 455 -7.68 1.07 1.47
C SER A 455 -8.28 0.87 0.07
N GLY A 456 -9.61 0.85 -0.07
CA GLY A 456 -10.32 0.55 -1.31
C GLY A 456 -10.39 -0.94 -1.67
N LYS A 457 -9.74 -1.84 -0.93
CA LYS A 457 -9.79 -3.29 -1.17
C LYS A 457 -11.13 -3.87 -0.72
N ILE A 458 -11.62 -4.90 -1.44
CA ILE A 458 -12.86 -5.60 -1.07
C ILE A 458 -12.72 -6.26 0.31
N ASN A 459 -13.72 -6.06 1.14
CA ASN A 459 -13.82 -6.68 2.47
C ASN A 459 -14.65 -7.97 2.39
N TYR A 460 -14.03 -9.05 1.95
CA TYR A 460 -14.68 -10.36 1.80
C TYR A 460 -15.23 -10.94 3.13
N LYS A 461 -14.76 -10.48 4.29
CA LYS A 461 -15.28 -10.95 5.58
C LYS A 461 -16.72 -10.51 5.84
N GLN A 462 -17.13 -9.40 5.27
CA GLN A 462 -18.51 -8.91 5.36
C GLN A 462 -19.46 -9.58 4.37
N LEU A 463 -18.94 -10.44 3.49
CA LEU A 463 -19.70 -11.18 2.48
C LEU A 463 -19.90 -12.67 2.86
N ASN A 464 -19.35 -13.13 3.98
CA ASN A 464 -19.45 -14.52 4.45
C ASN A 464 -20.51 -14.66 5.55
#